data_a706a01ad6a314c2c1accf63b6031b5e
#
_entry.id   a706a01ad6a314c2c1accf63b6031b5e
#
_cell.length_a   1.000
_cell.length_b   1.000
_cell.length_c   1.000
_cell.angle_alpha   90.00
_cell.angle_beta   90.00
_cell.angle_gamma   90.00
#
_symmetry.space_group_name_H-M   'P 1'
#
loop_
_entity.id
_entity.type
_entity.pdbx_description
1 polymer ?
#
loop_
_entity_poly.entity_id
_entity_poly.type
_entity_poly.pdbx_seq_one_letter_code
_entity_poly.pdbx_strand_id
1 'polypeptide(L)'
;MIAVDHVTKTYGSFTAVDDVSFTARPGRVTGFLGPNGAGKSTTLRVVVGLTPPDDGTAHVLGRRFRDMPNPGREVGVLLDASAQHAGRTGREVLSIAQATMGLPRHRVAEVLDVVGLSEAEATRRLRDYSLGMRQRLGLAHALLGDPEVLILDEPANGLDPAGIRWMRDLLRGYADRGATVLLSSHLLHEIEVVADDLVVIGHGRVVAAGTKNDLLAGAGTYVATRHSGPLAQALTSAGLAHHADDISGAAGTSAPAVFRVEADAELVGHVAWTAGVALTELRPADGAGLEEMFLTLTADTQRDRHPAATPQGAVA
;
A
#
# COMPACT_ATOMS: atom_id res chain seq x y z
N MET A 1 -16.59 4.92 -4.28
CA MET A 1 -15.59 5.08 -5.37
C MET A 1 -14.84 6.39 -5.19
N ILE A 2 -13.53 6.38 -5.39
CA ILE A 2 -12.68 7.57 -5.50
C ILE A 2 -12.19 7.64 -6.94
N ALA A 3 -12.27 8.82 -7.58
CA ALA A 3 -11.73 9.07 -8.92
C ALA A 3 -10.82 10.30 -8.87
N VAL A 4 -9.58 10.12 -9.32
CA VAL A 4 -8.59 11.18 -9.47
C VAL A 4 -8.26 11.28 -10.95
N ASP A 5 -8.38 12.48 -11.52
CA ASP A 5 -8.30 12.70 -12.96
C ASP A 5 -7.38 13.89 -13.26
N HIS A 6 -6.23 13.60 -13.88
CA HIS A 6 -5.20 14.53 -14.30
C HIS A 6 -4.77 15.54 -13.21
N VAL A 7 -4.71 15.11 -11.94
CA VAL A 7 -4.38 15.98 -10.83
C VAL A 7 -2.92 16.41 -10.87
N THR A 8 -2.71 17.73 -10.86
CA THR A 8 -1.40 18.36 -10.74
C THR A 8 -1.37 19.29 -9.54
N LYS A 9 -0.26 19.26 -8.77
CA LYS A 9 -0.04 20.15 -7.63
C LYS A 9 1.43 20.57 -7.53
N THR A 10 1.66 21.89 -7.53
CA THR A 10 2.97 22.50 -7.40
C THR A 10 3.08 23.33 -6.12
N TYR A 11 4.27 23.45 -5.59
CA TYR A 11 4.63 24.33 -4.47
C TYR A 11 5.87 25.14 -4.87
N GLY A 12 5.67 26.39 -5.28
CA GLY A 12 6.72 27.20 -5.89
C GLY A 12 7.26 26.55 -7.16
N SER A 13 8.54 26.23 -7.20
CA SER A 13 9.16 25.52 -8.34
C SER A 13 9.10 23.99 -8.25
N PHE A 14 8.55 23.46 -7.15
CA PHE A 14 8.50 22.02 -6.93
C PHE A 14 7.14 21.45 -7.29
N THR A 15 7.10 20.53 -8.27
CA THR A 15 5.89 19.77 -8.62
C THR A 15 5.81 18.53 -7.73
N ALA A 16 4.84 18.53 -6.81
CA ALA A 16 4.64 17.44 -5.87
C ALA A 16 3.76 16.32 -6.43
N VAL A 17 2.82 16.67 -7.30
CA VAL A 17 1.91 15.74 -8.01
C VAL A 17 1.82 16.26 -9.44
N ASP A 18 2.02 15.39 -10.42
CA ASP A 18 2.15 15.71 -11.82
C ASP A 18 1.34 14.74 -12.66
N ASP A 19 0.18 15.19 -13.14
CA ASP A 19 -0.72 14.45 -14.02
C ASP A 19 -1.15 13.09 -13.46
N VAL A 20 -1.53 13.03 -12.17
CA VAL A 20 -1.93 11.79 -11.49
C VAL A 20 -3.38 11.46 -11.80
N SER A 21 -3.61 10.26 -12.33
CA SER A 21 -4.94 9.71 -12.60
C SER A 21 -5.04 8.27 -12.08
N PHE A 22 -6.08 7.97 -11.29
CA PHE A 22 -6.40 6.61 -10.84
C PHE A 22 -7.82 6.54 -10.28
N THR A 23 -8.30 5.31 -10.10
CA THR A 23 -9.61 5.04 -9.48
C THR A 23 -9.49 4.00 -8.39
N ALA A 24 -10.03 4.29 -7.19
CA ALA A 24 -10.26 3.29 -6.14
C ALA A 24 -11.72 2.85 -6.18
N ARG A 25 -11.93 1.54 -6.34
CA ARG A 25 -13.25 0.92 -6.62
C ARG A 25 -13.97 0.51 -5.33
N PRO A 26 -15.32 0.52 -5.30
CA PRO A 26 -16.10 -0.06 -4.21
C PRO A 26 -15.81 -1.56 -4.02
N GLY A 27 -15.89 -2.04 -2.78
CA GLY A 27 -15.64 -3.43 -2.44
C GLY A 27 -14.18 -3.86 -2.52
N ARG A 28 -13.25 -2.91 -2.66
CA ARG A 28 -11.83 -3.21 -2.84
C ARG A 28 -10.95 -2.35 -1.95
N VAL A 29 -9.80 -2.92 -1.62
CA VAL A 29 -8.70 -2.22 -0.96
C VAL A 29 -7.68 -1.82 -2.02
N THR A 30 -7.48 -0.53 -2.20
CA THR A 30 -6.47 0.03 -3.11
C THR A 30 -5.26 0.50 -2.31
N GLY A 31 -4.10 -0.10 -2.55
CA GLY A 31 -2.82 0.33 -2.01
C GLY A 31 -2.21 1.45 -2.86
N PHE A 32 -1.90 2.59 -2.24
CA PHE A 32 -1.24 3.73 -2.88
C PHE A 32 0.21 3.80 -2.43
N LEU A 33 1.12 3.32 -3.26
CA LEU A 33 2.50 3.03 -2.94
C LEU A 33 3.45 4.05 -3.55
N GLY A 34 4.56 4.33 -2.88
CA GLY A 34 5.60 5.21 -3.39
C GLY A 34 6.64 5.53 -2.32
N PRO A 35 7.86 5.91 -2.69
CA PRO A 35 8.87 6.34 -1.74
C PRO A 35 8.44 7.62 -0.99
N ASN A 36 9.16 7.94 0.08
CA ASN A 36 8.92 9.19 0.79
C ASN A 36 9.18 10.39 -0.14
N GLY A 37 8.25 11.34 -0.13
CA GLY A 37 8.30 12.50 -1.02
C GLY A 37 7.80 12.25 -2.45
N ALA A 38 7.26 11.06 -2.77
CA ALA A 38 6.72 10.75 -4.10
C ALA A 38 5.39 11.46 -4.43
N GLY A 39 4.76 12.14 -3.46
CA GLY A 39 3.49 12.83 -3.67
C GLY A 39 2.28 12.18 -3.02
N LYS A 40 2.41 11.01 -2.34
CA LYS A 40 1.29 10.29 -1.72
C LYS A 40 0.39 11.16 -0.85
N SER A 41 0.93 11.70 0.23
CA SER A 41 0.16 12.53 1.18
C SER A 41 -0.40 13.81 0.52
N THR A 42 0.29 14.37 -0.47
CA THR A 42 -0.21 15.51 -1.25
C THR A 42 -1.45 15.11 -2.05
N THR A 43 -1.39 13.97 -2.75
CA THR A 43 -2.53 13.44 -3.51
C THR A 43 -3.72 13.16 -2.59
N LEU A 44 -3.51 12.49 -1.44
CA LEU A 44 -4.58 12.26 -0.47
C LEU A 44 -5.19 13.55 0.07
N ARG A 45 -4.37 14.59 0.34
CA ARG A 45 -4.85 15.92 0.74
C ARG A 45 -5.68 16.60 -0.34
N VAL A 46 -5.35 16.41 -1.61
CA VAL A 46 -6.17 16.89 -2.73
C VAL A 46 -7.50 16.17 -2.76
N VAL A 47 -7.51 14.84 -2.64
CA VAL A 47 -8.72 14.01 -2.64
C VAL A 47 -9.71 14.44 -1.55
N VAL A 48 -9.22 14.73 -0.35
CA VAL A 48 -10.05 15.17 0.79
C VAL A 48 -10.23 16.70 0.86
N GLY A 49 -9.89 17.42 -0.20
CA GLY A 49 -10.14 18.86 -0.34
C GLY A 49 -9.34 19.78 0.60
N LEU A 50 -8.33 19.27 1.30
CA LEU A 50 -7.44 20.06 2.15
C LEU A 50 -6.43 20.90 1.35
N THR A 51 -6.13 20.47 0.13
CA THR A 51 -5.24 21.18 -0.78
C THR A 51 -5.94 21.27 -2.13
N PRO A 52 -6.17 22.48 -2.68
CA PRO A 52 -6.71 22.60 -4.03
C PRO A 52 -5.65 22.14 -5.04
N PRO A 53 -6.01 21.34 -6.05
CA PRO A 53 -5.11 21.06 -7.15
C PRO A 53 -4.91 22.33 -8.01
N ASP A 54 -3.80 22.39 -8.74
CA ASP A 54 -3.55 23.46 -9.70
C ASP A 54 -4.20 23.11 -11.05
N ASP A 55 -4.30 21.79 -11.36
CA ASP A 55 -5.04 21.27 -12.51
C ASP A 55 -5.66 19.90 -12.17
N GLY A 56 -6.64 19.48 -12.95
CA GLY A 56 -7.36 18.24 -12.77
C GLY A 56 -8.42 18.25 -11.67
N THR A 57 -8.99 17.09 -11.38
CA THR A 57 -10.08 16.95 -10.40
C THR A 57 -9.95 15.68 -9.57
N ALA A 58 -10.48 15.73 -8.34
CA ALA A 58 -10.65 14.56 -7.50
C ALA A 58 -12.09 14.50 -6.95
N HIS A 59 -12.70 13.33 -7.07
CA HIS A 59 -14.07 13.08 -6.64
C HIS A 59 -14.13 11.86 -5.71
N VAL A 60 -14.94 11.97 -4.68
CA VAL A 60 -15.29 10.89 -3.77
C VAL A 60 -16.79 10.72 -3.83
N LEU A 61 -17.30 9.51 -4.07
CA LEU A 61 -18.73 9.23 -4.28
C LEU A 61 -19.35 10.15 -5.37
N GLY A 62 -18.59 10.45 -6.42
CA GLY A 62 -19.02 11.29 -7.54
C GLY A 62 -19.07 12.81 -7.26
N ARG A 63 -18.65 13.27 -6.07
CA ARG A 63 -18.65 14.68 -5.65
C ARG A 63 -17.25 15.12 -5.22
N ARG A 64 -16.93 16.41 -5.32
CA ARG A 64 -15.74 16.94 -4.64
C ARG A 64 -15.96 16.86 -3.14
N PHE A 65 -14.96 16.46 -2.39
CA PHE A 65 -15.06 16.30 -0.93
C PHE A 65 -15.58 17.56 -0.22
N ARG A 66 -15.09 18.73 -0.63
CA ARG A 66 -15.51 20.04 -0.07
C ARG A 66 -16.97 20.41 -0.34
N ASP A 67 -17.61 19.78 -1.34
CA ASP A 67 -19.00 20.05 -1.72
C ASP A 67 -19.98 19.09 -1.00
N MET A 68 -19.47 18.19 -0.17
CA MET A 68 -20.28 17.30 0.65
C MET A 68 -20.81 18.05 1.88
N PRO A 69 -22.12 17.98 2.20
CA PRO A 69 -22.68 18.68 3.35
C PRO A 69 -22.13 18.20 4.70
N ASN A 70 -21.85 16.90 4.82
CA ASN A 70 -21.32 16.28 6.05
C ASN A 70 -20.38 15.13 5.68
N PRO A 71 -19.18 15.45 5.16
CA PRO A 71 -18.28 14.43 4.58
C PRO A 71 -17.87 13.36 5.59
N GLY A 72 -17.74 13.68 6.88
CA GLY A 72 -17.32 12.73 7.91
C GLY A 72 -18.31 11.57 8.15
N ARG A 73 -19.54 11.67 7.67
CA ARG A 73 -20.51 10.55 7.71
C ARG A 73 -20.36 9.57 6.55
N GLU A 74 -19.80 10.03 5.44
CA GLU A 74 -19.69 9.25 4.20
C GLU A 74 -18.23 8.81 3.94
N VAL A 75 -17.27 9.61 4.44
CA VAL A 75 -15.84 9.43 4.18
C VAL A 75 -15.05 9.48 5.49
N GLY A 76 -14.44 8.38 5.85
CA GLY A 76 -13.50 8.29 6.97
C GLY A 76 -12.08 8.65 6.51
N VAL A 77 -11.46 9.59 7.20
CA VAL A 77 -10.13 10.12 6.81
C VAL A 77 -9.16 10.03 7.96
N LEU A 78 -7.97 9.47 7.71
CA LEU A 78 -6.81 9.48 8.58
C LEU A 78 -5.59 9.90 7.76
N LEU A 79 -5.12 11.15 7.89
CA LEU A 79 -3.91 11.64 7.23
C LEU A 79 -2.73 11.80 8.21
N ASP A 80 -3.02 12.15 9.45
CA ASP A 80 -2.00 12.31 10.49
C ASP A 80 -2.62 12.01 11.86
N ALA A 81 -2.21 10.90 12.45
CA ALA A 81 -2.67 10.50 13.78
C ALA A 81 -2.17 11.43 14.89
N SER A 82 -1.13 12.24 14.63
CA SER A 82 -0.57 13.20 15.59
C SER A 82 -1.21 14.59 15.54
N ALA A 83 -2.05 14.87 14.54
CA ALA A 83 -2.68 16.17 14.33
C ALA A 83 -3.71 16.56 15.41
N GLN A 84 -3.98 15.70 16.37
CA GLN A 84 -4.93 15.93 17.45
C GLN A 84 -4.35 16.81 18.56
N HIS A 85 -5.18 17.64 19.20
CA HIS A 85 -4.75 18.55 20.26
C HIS A 85 -4.30 17.78 21.53
N ALA A 86 -3.02 17.88 21.88
CA ALA A 86 -2.35 17.09 22.93
C ALA A 86 -2.98 17.22 24.34
N GLY A 87 -3.68 18.31 24.62
CA GLY A 87 -4.36 18.57 25.90
C GLY A 87 -5.74 17.92 26.04
N ARG A 88 -6.32 17.38 24.95
CA ARG A 88 -7.61 16.70 24.99
C ARG A 88 -7.45 15.23 25.32
N THR A 89 -8.54 14.60 25.78
CA THR A 89 -8.61 13.14 25.92
C THR A 89 -9.10 12.51 24.59
N GLY A 90 -8.83 11.22 24.39
CA GLY A 90 -9.32 10.49 23.22
C GLY A 90 -10.84 10.53 23.11
N ARG A 91 -11.54 10.36 24.24
CA ARG A 91 -12.99 10.46 24.30
C ARG A 91 -13.51 11.85 23.93
N GLU A 92 -12.86 12.93 24.40
CA GLU A 92 -13.24 14.31 24.03
C GLU A 92 -13.10 14.54 22.51
N VAL A 93 -12.01 14.06 21.90
CA VAL A 93 -11.77 14.18 20.45
C VAL A 93 -12.90 13.51 19.67
N LEU A 94 -13.21 12.26 20.02
CA LEU A 94 -14.29 11.51 19.35
C LEU A 94 -15.68 12.13 19.61
N SER A 95 -15.93 12.65 20.84
CA SER A 95 -17.19 13.28 21.17
C SER A 95 -17.42 14.59 20.41
N ILE A 96 -16.36 15.38 20.19
CA ILE A 96 -16.42 16.58 19.36
C ILE A 96 -16.75 16.20 17.90
N ALA A 97 -16.04 15.23 17.35
CA ALA A 97 -16.31 14.75 15.99
C ALA A 97 -17.73 14.18 15.85
N GLN A 98 -18.16 13.35 16.81
CA GLN A 98 -19.50 12.80 16.88
C GLN A 98 -20.58 13.90 16.86
N ALA A 99 -20.40 14.94 17.69
CA ALA A 99 -21.34 16.06 17.74
C ALA A 99 -21.33 16.87 16.43
N THR A 100 -20.15 17.12 15.85
CA THR A 100 -20.00 17.82 14.56
C THR A 100 -20.68 17.07 13.41
N MET A 101 -20.58 15.74 13.39
CA MET A 101 -21.20 14.88 12.39
C MET A 101 -22.70 14.65 12.67
N GLY A 102 -23.23 15.07 13.83
CA GLY A 102 -24.62 14.83 14.24
C GLY A 102 -24.93 13.34 14.45
N LEU A 103 -23.98 12.57 14.96
CA LEU A 103 -24.11 11.14 15.21
C LEU A 103 -24.69 10.87 16.61
N PRO A 104 -25.27 9.67 16.87
CA PRO A 104 -25.68 9.26 18.20
C PRO A 104 -24.50 9.15 19.16
N ARG A 105 -24.69 9.45 20.44
CA ARG A 105 -23.61 9.45 21.45
C ARG A 105 -22.96 8.09 21.65
N HIS A 106 -23.70 6.98 21.47
CA HIS A 106 -23.18 5.62 21.65
C HIS A 106 -22.08 5.27 20.63
N ARG A 107 -22.04 5.94 19.46
CA ARG A 107 -20.99 5.70 18.43
C ARG A 107 -19.58 5.88 18.97
N VAL A 108 -19.38 6.78 19.93
CA VAL A 108 -18.05 6.98 20.54
C VAL A 108 -17.58 5.72 21.28
N ALA A 109 -18.46 5.10 22.05
CA ALA A 109 -18.10 3.86 22.76
C ALA A 109 -17.87 2.69 21.79
N GLU A 110 -18.72 2.58 20.77
CA GLU A 110 -18.59 1.52 19.74
C GLU A 110 -17.24 1.61 19.00
N VAL A 111 -16.84 2.80 18.52
CA VAL A 111 -15.56 2.91 17.79
C VAL A 111 -14.35 2.75 18.69
N LEU A 112 -14.42 3.14 19.99
CA LEU A 112 -13.37 2.86 20.96
C LEU A 112 -13.18 1.35 21.16
N ASP A 113 -14.28 0.61 21.25
CA ASP A 113 -14.28 -0.86 21.36
C ASP A 113 -13.71 -1.51 20.11
N VAL A 114 -14.17 -1.09 18.92
CA VAL A 114 -13.68 -1.56 17.62
C VAL A 114 -12.16 -1.41 17.51
N VAL A 115 -11.58 -0.27 17.93
CA VAL A 115 -10.12 -0.03 17.83
C VAL A 115 -9.35 -0.58 19.03
N GLY A 116 -10.02 -1.17 20.03
CA GLY A 116 -9.40 -1.74 21.21
C GLY A 116 -8.74 -0.70 22.11
N LEU A 117 -9.33 0.50 22.23
CA LEU A 117 -8.97 1.51 23.23
C LEU A 117 -9.92 1.39 24.42
N SER A 118 -9.40 0.97 25.55
CA SER A 118 -10.15 0.85 26.80
C SER A 118 -10.68 2.21 27.29
N GLU A 119 -11.69 2.19 28.15
CA GLU A 119 -12.23 3.41 28.77
C GLU A 119 -11.16 4.20 29.54
N ALA A 120 -10.28 3.47 30.26
CA ALA A 120 -9.18 4.07 31.00
C ALA A 120 -8.17 4.79 30.07
N GLU A 121 -7.90 4.22 28.89
CA GLU A 121 -7.06 4.84 27.87
C GLU A 121 -7.76 6.02 27.21
N ALA A 122 -9.04 5.86 26.86
CA ALA A 122 -9.84 6.91 26.21
C ALA A 122 -9.95 8.20 27.06
N THR A 123 -9.86 8.10 28.39
CA THR A 123 -9.90 9.23 29.32
C THR A 123 -8.54 9.87 29.58
N ARG A 124 -7.43 9.28 29.12
CA ARG A 124 -6.09 9.88 29.21
C ARG A 124 -5.93 11.00 28.19
N ARG A 125 -5.05 11.96 28.49
CA ARG A 125 -4.71 13.03 27.52
C ARG A 125 -3.83 12.51 26.39
N LEU A 126 -4.01 13.06 25.19
CA LEU A 126 -3.28 12.61 23.99
C LEU A 126 -1.77 12.80 24.08
N ARG A 127 -1.29 13.78 24.88
CA ARG A 127 0.15 13.92 25.14
C ARG A 127 0.77 12.67 25.77
N ASP A 128 -0.05 11.88 26.50
CA ASP A 128 0.35 10.67 27.21
C ASP A 128 0.09 9.39 26.41
N TYR A 129 -0.38 9.52 25.14
CA TYR A 129 -0.62 8.41 24.23
C TYR A 129 0.68 7.94 23.57
N SER A 130 0.88 6.63 23.48
CA SER A 130 1.86 6.05 22.58
C SER A 130 1.49 6.33 21.11
N LEU A 131 2.45 6.15 20.19
CA LEU A 131 2.16 6.28 18.75
C LEU A 131 1.04 5.33 18.31
N GLY A 132 1.07 4.07 18.74
CA GLY A 132 0.02 3.09 18.43
C GLY A 132 -1.36 3.48 18.99
N MET A 133 -1.43 4.06 20.20
CA MET A 133 -2.70 4.58 20.72
C MET A 133 -3.23 5.75 19.90
N ARG A 134 -2.36 6.66 19.45
CA ARG A 134 -2.75 7.77 18.55
C ARG A 134 -3.26 7.25 17.23
N GLN A 135 -2.61 6.23 16.69
CA GLN A 135 -3.03 5.59 15.43
C GLN A 135 -4.41 4.93 15.57
N ARG A 136 -4.64 4.17 16.65
CA ARG A 136 -5.94 3.59 16.97
C ARG A 136 -7.03 4.66 17.14
N LEU A 137 -6.73 5.77 17.79
CA LEU A 137 -7.66 6.89 17.93
C LEU A 137 -7.97 7.55 16.58
N GLY A 138 -6.95 7.71 15.72
CA GLY A 138 -7.13 8.23 14.36
C GLY A 138 -8.04 7.33 13.52
N LEU A 139 -7.85 6.01 13.61
CA LEU A 139 -8.75 5.02 13.00
C LEU A 139 -10.16 5.11 13.59
N ALA A 140 -10.31 5.20 14.93
CA ALA A 140 -11.62 5.40 15.57
C ALA A 140 -12.34 6.63 15.03
N HIS A 141 -11.62 7.73 14.84
CA HIS A 141 -12.16 8.96 14.27
C HIS A 141 -12.63 8.75 12.81
N ALA A 142 -11.82 8.08 12.00
CA ALA A 142 -12.18 7.76 10.61
C ALA A 142 -13.41 6.83 10.51
N LEU A 143 -13.57 5.91 11.47
CA LEU A 143 -14.67 4.94 11.49
C LEU A 143 -15.96 5.48 12.14
N LEU A 144 -15.93 6.66 12.74
CA LEU A 144 -16.99 7.17 13.59
C LEU A 144 -18.34 7.29 12.85
N GLY A 145 -18.31 7.69 11.57
CA GLY A 145 -19.48 7.84 10.71
C GLY A 145 -20.00 6.53 10.10
N ASP A 146 -19.32 5.41 10.29
CA ASP A 146 -19.50 4.15 9.53
C ASP A 146 -19.46 4.40 8.01
N PRO A 147 -18.34 4.91 7.49
CA PRO A 147 -18.27 5.53 6.18
C PRO A 147 -18.28 4.49 5.04
N GLU A 148 -18.78 4.91 3.87
CA GLU A 148 -18.69 4.15 2.61
C GLU A 148 -17.30 4.21 1.97
N VAL A 149 -16.47 5.18 2.38
CA VAL A 149 -15.11 5.37 1.85
C VAL A 149 -14.14 5.59 3.00
N LEU A 150 -13.01 4.88 2.98
CA LEU A 150 -11.88 5.09 3.90
C LEU A 150 -10.66 5.58 3.13
N ILE A 151 -10.06 6.69 3.59
CA ILE A 151 -8.83 7.28 3.03
C ILE A 151 -7.81 7.39 4.17
N LEU A 152 -6.77 6.56 4.10
CA LEU A 152 -5.85 6.36 5.21
C LEU A 152 -4.40 6.57 4.75
N ASP A 153 -3.71 7.51 5.36
CA ASP A 153 -2.28 7.76 5.11
C ASP A 153 -1.45 7.03 6.19
N GLU A 154 -0.66 6.04 5.77
CA GLU A 154 0.23 5.24 6.62
C GLU A 154 -0.47 4.67 7.88
N PRO A 155 -1.62 3.96 7.76
CA PRO A 155 -2.41 3.55 8.92
C PRO A 155 -1.75 2.50 9.82
N ALA A 156 -0.72 1.79 9.33
CA ALA A 156 0.04 0.80 10.09
C ALA A 156 1.11 1.42 11.02
N ASN A 157 1.47 2.69 10.81
CA ASN A 157 2.58 3.30 11.53
C ASN A 157 2.37 3.28 13.05
N GLY A 158 3.37 2.72 13.75
CA GLY A 158 3.38 2.66 15.21
C GLY A 158 2.47 1.61 15.83
N LEU A 159 1.81 0.78 15.02
CA LEU A 159 1.13 -0.43 15.50
C LEU A 159 2.14 -1.57 15.69
N ASP A 160 1.89 -2.40 16.67
CA ASP A 160 2.59 -3.66 16.84
C ASP A 160 2.10 -4.72 15.82
N PRO A 161 2.77 -5.87 15.64
CA PRO A 161 2.35 -6.88 14.67
C PRO A 161 0.92 -7.39 14.86
N ALA A 162 0.41 -7.42 16.10
CA ALA A 162 -0.97 -7.79 16.38
C ALA A 162 -1.94 -6.69 15.95
N GLY A 163 -1.59 -5.42 16.19
CA GLY A 163 -2.33 -4.26 15.74
C GLY A 163 -2.40 -4.14 14.22
N ILE A 164 -1.30 -4.46 13.52
CA ILE A 164 -1.27 -4.46 12.06
C ILE A 164 -2.23 -5.53 11.50
N ARG A 165 -2.21 -6.75 12.04
CA ARG A 165 -3.15 -7.82 11.63
C ARG A 165 -4.59 -7.40 11.87
N TRP A 166 -4.91 -6.91 13.08
CA TRP A 166 -6.23 -6.39 13.39
C TRP A 166 -6.68 -5.29 12.40
N MET A 167 -5.81 -4.33 12.10
CA MET A 167 -6.12 -3.26 11.13
C MET A 167 -6.41 -3.84 9.73
N ARG A 168 -5.62 -4.79 9.24
CA ARG A 168 -5.87 -5.45 7.95
C ARG A 168 -7.24 -6.13 7.89
N ASP A 169 -7.56 -6.90 8.94
CA ASP A 169 -8.86 -7.59 9.05
C ASP A 169 -10.02 -6.58 9.06
N LEU A 170 -9.85 -5.47 9.78
CA LEU A 170 -10.81 -4.38 9.82
C LEU A 170 -11.04 -3.77 8.41
N LEU A 171 -9.96 -3.41 7.71
CA LEU A 171 -10.04 -2.82 6.36
C LEU A 171 -10.63 -3.80 5.35
N ARG A 172 -10.26 -5.08 5.43
CA ARG A 172 -10.84 -6.13 4.60
C ARG A 172 -12.34 -6.23 4.85
N GLY A 173 -12.77 -6.28 6.12
CA GLY A 173 -14.17 -6.31 6.49
C GLY A 173 -14.97 -5.10 6.00
N TYR A 174 -14.37 -3.91 5.91
CA TYR A 174 -15.01 -2.74 5.28
C TYR A 174 -15.18 -2.93 3.77
N ALA A 175 -14.13 -3.37 3.07
CA ALA A 175 -14.20 -3.64 1.64
C ALA A 175 -15.22 -4.75 1.31
N ASP A 176 -15.27 -5.83 2.08
CA ASP A 176 -16.21 -6.95 1.88
C ASP A 176 -17.69 -6.52 2.03
N ARG A 177 -17.96 -5.46 2.81
CA ARG A 177 -19.29 -4.84 2.90
C ARG A 177 -19.58 -3.84 1.76
N GLY A 178 -18.67 -3.70 0.80
CA GLY A 178 -18.83 -2.83 -0.36
C GLY A 178 -18.18 -1.44 -0.22
N ALA A 179 -17.53 -1.13 0.90
CA ALA A 179 -16.84 0.14 1.07
C ALA A 179 -15.61 0.25 0.14
N THR A 180 -15.25 1.48 -0.19
CA THR A 180 -14.00 1.79 -0.92
C THR A 180 -12.91 2.08 0.09
N VAL A 181 -11.79 1.36 0.04
CA VAL A 181 -10.63 1.62 0.90
C VAL A 181 -9.44 2.05 0.06
N LEU A 182 -8.91 3.24 0.35
CA LEU A 182 -7.66 3.75 -0.21
C LEU A 182 -6.68 3.96 0.94
N LEU A 183 -5.55 3.25 0.92
CA LEU A 183 -4.52 3.43 1.93
C LEU A 183 -3.15 3.62 1.31
N SER A 184 -2.38 4.57 1.82
CA SER A 184 -0.96 4.68 1.52
C SER A 184 -0.15 3.81 2.48
N SER A 185 0.97 3.30 2.00
CA SER A 185 2.00 2.70 2.85
C SER A 185 3.36 2.74 2.17
N HIS A 186 4.40 2.75 2.98
CA HIS A 186 5.77 2.43 2.58
C HIS A 186 6.16 1.00 2.97
N LEU A 187 5.32 0.31 3.75
CA LEU A 187 5.50 -1.09 4.15
C LEU A 187 4.83 -2.00 3.12
N LEU A 188 5.58 -2.39 2.09
CA LEU A 188 5.09 -3.15 0.94
C LEU A 188 4.42 -4.46 1.34
N HIS A 189 5.03 -5.19 2.28
CA HIS A 189 4.48 -6.46 2.77
C HIS A 189 3.07 -6.32 3.39
N GLU A 190 2.78 -5.18 4.04
CA GLU A 190 1.44 -4.93 4.63
C GLU A 190 0.39 -4.74 3.54
N ILE A 191 0.76 -4.02 2.47
CA ILE A 191 -0.10 -3.80 1.32
C ILE A 191 -0.32 -5.10 0.54
N GLU A 192 0.74 -5.89 0.34
CA GLU A 192 0.68 -7.16 -0.38
C GLU A 192 -0.38 -8.11 0.20
N VAL A 193 -0.55 -8.11 1.52
CA VAL A 193 -1.52 -8.98 2.19
C VAL A 193 -2.96 -8.46 2.06
N VAL A 194 -3.19 -7.14 2.09
CA VAL A 194 -4.56 -6.58 2.21
C VAL A 194 -5.10 -6.01 0.90
N ALA A 195 -4.24 -5.52 -0.01
CA ALA A 195 -4.69 -4.83 -1.22
C ALA A 195 -5.15 -5.79 -2.33
N ASP A 196 -6.19 -5.37 -3.01
CA ASP A 196 -6.70 -5.97 -4.25
C ASP A 196 -6.13 -5.26 -5.48
N ASP A 197 -6.04 -3.92 -5.40
CA ASP A 197 -5.53 -3.04 -6.44
C ASP A 197 -4.34 -2.25 -5.91
N LEU A 198 -3.41 -1.92 -6.80
CA LEU A 198 -2.22 -1.12 -6.49
C LEU A 198 -2.13 0.07 -7.42
N VAL A 199 -1.70 1.20 -6.86
CA VAL A 199 -1.30 2.39 -7.59
C VAL A 199 0.09 2.78 -7.07
N VAL A 200 1.09 2.72 -7.93
CA VAL A 200 2.48 3.06 -7.59
C VAL A 200 2.79 4.45 -8.12
N ILE A 201 3.26 5.33 -7.24
CA ILE A 201 3.63 6.70 -7.57
C ILE A 201 5.14 6.92 -7.39
N GLY A 202 5.78 7.58 -8.36
CA GLY A 202 7.17 8.00 -8.31
C GLY A 202 7.33 9.40 -8.89
N HIS A 203 8.10 10.28 -8.24
CA HIS A 203 8.28 11.68 -8.65
C HIS A 203 6.99 12.44 -8.99
N GLY A 204 5.93 12.19 -8.23
CA GLY A 204 4.64 12.84 -8.44
C GLY A 204 3.79 12.23 -9.56
N ARG A 205 4.23 11.18 -10.25
CA ARG A 205 3.51 10.55 -11.37
C ARG A 205 3.13 9.10 -11.03
N VAL A 206 2.01 8.63 -11.57
CA VAL A 206 1.68 7.20 -11.51
C VAL A 206 2.62 6.44 -12.45
N VAL A 207 3.38 5.50 -11.90
CA VAL A 207 4.32 4.66 -12.67
C VAL A 207 3.75 3.29 -12.97
N ALA A 208 2.80 2.80 -12.16
CA ALA A 208 2.03 1.60 -12.43
C ALA A 208 0.69 1.65 -11.70
N ALA A 209 -0.36 1.09 -12.29
CA ALA A 209 -1.67 0.92 -11.68
C ALA A 209 -2.37 -0.31 -12.25
N GLY A 210 -3.01 -1.12 -11.41
CA GLY A 210 -3.72 -2.33 -11.83
C GLY A 210 -4.13 -3.19 -10.64
N THR A 211 -4.64 -4.39 -10.94
CA THR A 211 -4.84 -5.38 -9.87
C THR A 211 -3.48 -5.86 -9.37
N LYS A 212 -3.41 -6.23 -8.10
CA LYS A 212 -2.19 -6.80 -7.54
C LYS A 212 -1.68 -7.99 -8.36
N ASN A 213 -2.59 -8.87 -8.77
CA ASN A 213 -2.24 -10.05 -9.55
C ASN A 213 -1.66 -9.67 -10.92
N ASP A 214 -2.26 -8.72 -11.64
CA ASP A 214 -1.75 -8.28 -12.94
C ASP A 214 -0.36 -7.66 -12.85
N LEU A 215 -0.13 -6.86 -11.83
CA LEU A 215 1.17 -6.21 -11.62
C LEU A 215 2.26 -7.19 -11.17
N LEU A 216 1.90 -8.21 -10.42
CA LEU A 216 2.83 -9.26 -9.97
C LEU A 216 3.01 -10.39 -11.00
N ALA A 217 2.04 -10.63 -11.89
CA ALA A 217 2.14 -11.66 -12.92
C ALA A 217 3.30 -11.43 -13.92
N GLY A 218 3.73 -10.15 -14.09
CA GLY A 218 4.91 -9.81 -14.89
C GLY A 218 6.23 -10.32 -14.32
N ALA A 219 6.24 -10.82 -13.09
CA ALA A 219 7.41 -11.36 -12.42
C ALA A 219 7.82 -12.76 -12.87
N GLY A 220 6.89 -13.51 -13.51
CA GLY A 220 7.11 -14.89 -13.92
C GLY A 220 7.06 -15.89 -12.77
N THR A 221 7.64 -17.06 -13.00
CA THR A 221 7.66 -18.18 -12.07
C THR A 221 9.09 -18.59 -11.75
N TYR A 222 9.34 -18.82 -10.48
CA TYR A 222 10.57 -19.43 -9.98
C TYR A 222 10.38 -20.94 -9.93
N VAL A 223 11.28 -21.68 -10.60
CA VAL A 223 11.19 -23.13 -10.64
C VAL A 223 12.57 -23.73 -10.34
N ALA A 224 12.62 -24.64 -9.38
CA ALA A 224 13.83 -25.38 -9.06
C ALA A 224 13.68 -26.87 -9.40
N THR A 225 14.74 -27.46 -9.95
CA THR A 225 14.81 -28.87 -10.31
C THR A 225 16.23 -29.42 -10.19
N ARG A 226 16.34 -30.73 -9.99
CA ARG A 226 17.62 -31.44 -10.13
C ARG A 226 17.88 -31.86 -11.57
N HIS A 227 16.94 -31.66 -12.50
CA HIS A 227 17.03 -32.05 -13.91
C HIS A 227 17.02 -30.81 -14.80
N SER A 228 18.07 -29.98 -14.70
CA SER A 228 18.17 -28.67 -15.35
C SER A 228 18.04 -28.73 -16.88
N GLY A 229 18.78 -29.63 -17.53
CA GLY A 229 18.75 -29.80 -18.99
C GLY A 229 17.35 -30.17 -19.52
N PRO A 230 16.71 -31.22 -19.00
CA PRO A 230 15.35 -31.58 -19.40
C PRO A 230 14.33 -30.46 -19.17
N LEU A 231 14.40 -29.71 -18.06
CA LEU A 231 13.50 -28.60 -17.81
C LEU A 231 13.73 -27.46 -18.81
N ALA A 232 14.99 -27.04 -19.00
CA ALA A 232 15.31 -25.95 -19.94
C ALA A 232 14.85 -26.30 -21.37
N GLN A 233 15.04 -27.54 -21.80
CA GLN A 233 14.56 -28.01 -23.12
C GLN A 233 13.03 -27.98 -23.22
N ALA A 234 12.32 -28.41 -22.17
CA ALA A 234 10.86 -28.39 -22.15
C ALA A 234 10.32 -26.94 -22.20
N LEU A 235 10.89 -26.03 -21.43
CA LEU A 235 10.53 -24.61 -21.44
C LEU A 235 10.79 -23.97 -22.80
N THR A 236 11.96 -24.22 -23.41
CA THR A 236 12.28 -23.76 -24.77
C THR A 236 11.30 -24.30 -25.79
N SER A 237 10.97 -25.60 -25.72
CA SER A 237 10.01 -26.24 -26.66
C SER A 237 8.59 -25.71 -26.51
N ALA A 238 8.21 -25.24 -25.31
CA ALA A 238 6.95 -24.58 -25.04
C ALA A 238 6.96 -23.08 -25.41
N GLY A 239 8.09 -22.54 -25.90
CA GLY A 239 8.21 -21.12 -26.24
C GLY A 239 8.25 -20.17 -25.04
N LEU A 240 8.55 -20.70 -23.85
CA LEU A 240 8.62 -19.91 -22.63
C LEU A 240 10.03 -19.31 -22.44
N ALA A 241 10.10 -18.00 -22.40
CA ALA A 241 11.35 -17.30 -22.05
C ALA A 241 11.74 -17.64 -20.62
N HIS A 242 13.00 -18.03 -20.44
CA HIS A 242 13.51 -18.41 -19.12
C HIS A 242 15.00 -18.06 -18.98
N HIS A 243 15.40 -17.75 -17.76
CA HIS A 243 16.79 -17.49 -17.39
C HIS A 243 17.20 -18.43 -16.25
N ALA A 244 18.41 -18.98 -16.31
CA ALA A 244 18.96 -19.69 -15.18
C ALA A 244 19.49 -18.66 -14.17
N ASP A 245 18.99 -18.71 -12.94
CA ASP A 245 19.55 -17.93 -11.84
C ASP A 245 20.79 -18.66 -11.32
N ASP A 246 21.97 -18.07 -11.52
CA ASP A 246 23.22 -18.54 -10.95
C ASP A 246 23.24 -18.29 -9.43
N ILE A 247 22.61 -19.19 -8.67
CA ILE A 247 22.90 -19.30 -7.23
C ILE A 247 24.21 -20.06 -7.08
N SER A 248 25.31 -19.46 -7.55
CA SER A 248 26.67 -19.98 -7.38
C SER A 248 27.13 -19.75 -5.94
N GLY A 249 26.64 -20.56 -5.02
CA GLY A 249 27.22 -20.75 -3.71
C GLY A 249 28.02 -22.03 -3.66
N ALA A 250 29.33 -21.96 -3.80
CA ALA A 250 30.33 -22.98 -3.55
C ALA A 250 30.27 -24.24 -4.46
N ALA A 251 31.29 -24.40 -5.28
CA ALA A 251 31.60 -25.63 -6.03
C ALA A 251 31.56 -26.85 -5.11
N GLY A 252 30.62 -27.79 -5.37
CA GLY A 252 30.68 -29.10 -4.76
C GLY A 252 29.42 -29.68 -4.15
N THR A 253 28.27 -28.98 -4.14
CA THR A 253 27.00 -29.52 -3.63
C THR A 253 25.98 -29.67 -4.75
N SER A 254 25.25 -30.81 -4.75
CA SER A 254 24.12 -31.16 -5.63
C SER A 254 22.90 -30.23 -5.38
N ALA A 255 23.12 -28.91 -5.48
CA ALA A 255 22.02 -27.93 -5.37
C ALA A 255 21.11 -28.04 -6.59
N PRO A 256 19.78 -27.91 -6.45
CA PRO A 256 18.88 -27.86 -7.57
C PRO A 256 19.19 -26.63 -8.42
N ALA A 257 19.13 -26.79 -9.74
CA ALA A 257 19.20 -25.68 -10.67
C ALA A 257 17.88 -24.88 -10.60
N VAL A 258 18.02 -23.57 -10.66
CA VAL A 258 16.92 -22.64 -10.52
C VAL A 258 16.72 -21.88 -11.82
N PHE A 259 15.47 -21.74 -12.24
CA PHE A 259 15.10 -20.96 -13.42
C PHE A 259 14.04 -19.95 -13.05
N ARG A 260 14.14 -18.77 -13.61
CA ARG A 260 13.08 -17.78 -13.69
C ARG A 260 12.43 -17.89 -15.06
N VAL A 261 11.12 -18.12 -15.11
CA VAL A 261 10.35 -18.34 -16.34
C VAL A 261 9.31 -17.25 -16.47
N GLU A 262 9.23 -16.56 -17.61
CA GLU A 262 8.27 -15.51 -17.91
C GLU A 262 6.88 -16.10 -18.22
N ALA A 263 6.32 -16.84 -17.28
CA ALA A 263 4.99 -17.46 -17.39
C ALA A 263 4.45 -17.70 -15.96
N ASP A 264 3.14 -17.94 -15.86
CA ASP A 264 2.53 -18.29 -14.58
C ASP A 264 2.92 -19.71 -14.11
N ALA A 265 2.77 -19.94 -12.80
CA ALA A 265 3.20 -21.20 -12.18
C ALA A 265 2.37 -22.40 -12.66
N GLU A 266 1.11 -22.21 -13.06
CA GLU A 266 0.25 -23.26 -13.57
C GLU A 266 0.78 -23.78 -14.93
N LEU A 267 1.09 -22.86 -15.83
CA LEU A 267 1.64 -23.19 -17.15
C LEU A 267 3.03 -23.84 -17.03
N VAL A 268 3.92 -23.28 -16.20
CA VAL A 268 5.26 -23.84 -15.94
C VAL A 268 5.16 -25.25 -15.34
N GLY A 269 4.26 -25.42 -14.36
CA GLY A 269 4.00 -26.73 -13.75
C GLY A 269 3.48 -27.75 -14.75
N HIS A 270 2.55 -27.34 -15.64
CA HIS A 270 2.02 -28.19 -16.70
C HIS A 270 3.11 -28.63 -17.71
N VAL A 271 3.96 -27.70 -18.12
CA VAL A 271 5.11 -27.99 -19.02
C VAL A 271 6.07 -28.97 -18.39
N ALA A 272 6.44 -28.76 -17.14
CA ALA A 272 7.32 -29.67 -16.39
C ALA A 272 6.72 -31.07 -16.23
N TRP A 273 5.43 -31.13 -15.87
CA TRP A 273 4.70 -32.40 -15.73
C TRP A 273 4.63 -33.17 -17.07
N THR A 274 4.29 -32.49 -18.17
CA THR A 274 4.21 -33.10 -19.52
C THR A 274 5.57 -33.64 -19.98
N ALA A 275 6.66 -32.95 -19.58
CA ALA A 275 8.03 -33.38 -19.86
C ALA A 275 8.55 -34.45 -18.90
N GLY A 276 7.78 -34.86 -17.89
CA GLY A 276 8.20 -35.84 -16.88
C GLY A 276 9.30 -35.34 -15.97
N VAL A 277 9.44 -34.01 -15.78
CA VAL A 277 10.47 -33.38 -14.96
C VAL A 277 9.95 -33.15 -13.55
N ALA A 278 10.63 -33.76 -12.57
CA ALA A 278 10.35 -33.51 -11.16
C ALA A 278 10.86 -32.13 -10.73
N LEU A 279 9.97 -31.33 -10.15
CA LEU A 279 10.30 -30.05 -9.56
C LEU A 279 10.56 -30.20 -8.06
N THR A 280 11.54 -29.49 -7.54
CA THR A 280 11.80 -29.37 -6.11
C THR A 280 11.14 -28.13 -5.51
N GLU A 281 10.88 -27.14 -6.35
CA GLU A 281 10.19 -25.92 -5.97
C GLU A 281 9.48 -25.34 -7.20
N LEU A 282 8.26 -24.84 -7.01
CA LEU A 282 7.49 -24.09 -8.00
C LEU A 282 6.70 -23.03 -7.25
N ARG A 283 7.04 -21.77 -7.50
CA ARG A 283 6.37 -20.64 -6.88
C ARG A 283 6.38 -19.45 -7.83
N PRO A 284 5.48 -18.49 -7.68
CA PRO A 284 5.67 -17.20 -8.33
C PRO A 284 7.11 -16.72 -8.07
N ALA A 285 7.73 -16.08 -9.05
CA ALA A 285 9.09 -15.59 -8.90
C ALA A 285 9.12 -14.53 -7.78
N ASP A 286 9.36 -15.00 -6.54
CA ASP A 286 9.51 -14.19 -5.33
C ASP A 286 10.88 -13.53 -5.27
N GLY A 287 11.27 -12.93 -6.30
CA GLY A 287 12.31 -11.95 -6.43
C GLY A 287 11.67 -10.70 -7.02
N ALA A 288 10.48 -10.86 -7.60
CA ALA A 288 9.63 -9.78 -8.04
C ALA A 288 8.34 -9.74 -7.19
N GLY A 289 8.43 -10.01 -5.90
CA GLY A 289 7.40 -9.59 -4.97
C GLY A 289 7.13 -8.08 -5.13
N LEU A 290 6.12 -7.61 -4.49
CA LEU A 290 5.76 -6.18 -4.52
C LEU A 290 6.99 -5.28 -4.28
N GLU A 291 7.96 -5.73 -3.49
CA GLU A 291 9.19 -5.00 -3.16
C GLU A 291 10.13 -4.84 -4.37
N GLU A 292 10.42 -5.89 -5.11
CA GLU A 292 11.31 -5.79 -6.28
C GLU A 292 10.64 -5.04 -7.43
N MET A 293 9.35 -5.30 -7.70
CA MET A 293 8.56 -4.51 -8.62
C MET A 293 8.61 -3.03 -8.24
N PHE A 294 8.39 -2.72 -6.96
CA PHE A 294 8.45 -1.36 -6.44
C PHE A 294 9.83 -0.74 -6.62
N LEU A 295 10.89 -1.45 -6.25
CA LEU A 295 12.28 -0.99 -6.41
C LEU A 295 12.61 -0.74 -7.89
N THR A 296 12.20 -1.64 -8.78
CA THR A 296 12.41 -1.49 -10.23
C THR A 296 11.67 -0.26 -10.77
N LEU A 297 10.39 -0.13 -10.44
CA LEU A 297 9.56 1.00 -10.91
C LEU A 297 9.96 2.35 -10.29
N THR A 298 10.62 2.32 -9.13
CA THR A 298 11.03 3.52 -8.43
C THR A 298 12.54 3.75 -8.42
N ALA A 299 13.33 2.92 -9.11
CA ALA A 299 14.81 2.99 -9.13
C ALA A 299 15.33 4.37 -9.54
N ASP A 300 14.71 5.00 -10.55
CA ASP A 300 15.05 6.34 -11.01
C ASP A 300 14.42 7.45 -10.15
N THR A 301 13.55 7.07 -9.20
CA THR A 301 12.74 8.00 -8.41
C THR A 301 13.20 8.11 -6.95
N GLN A 302 14.21 7.35 -6.52
CA GLN A 302 14.76 7.46 -5.16
C GLN A 302 15.73 8.64 -5.07
N ARG A 303 15.41 9.63 -4.22
CA ARG A 303 16.23 10.83 -3.97
C ARG A 303 17.53 10.56 -3.18
N ASP A 304 17.69 9.37 -2.61
CA ASP A 304 18.79 9.03 -1.70
C ASP A 304 19.96 8.28 -2.41
N ARG A 305 20.31 8.66 -3.64
CA ARG A 305 21.65 8.34 -4.11
C ARG A 305 22.61 9.32 -3.45
N HIS A 306 23.22 8.93 -2.33
CA HIS A 306 24.46 9.52 -1.87
C HIS A 306 25.46 9.49 -3.05
N PRO A 307 26.00 10.64 -3.50
CA PRO A 307 27.09 10.59 -4.44
C PRO A 307 28.21 9.80 -3.77
N ALA A 308 28.68 8.75 -4.45
CA ALA A 308 29.81 7.96 -3.99
C ALA A 308 30.94 8.92 -3.62
N ALA A 309 31.39 8.86 -2.35
CA ALA A 309 32.53 9.65 -1.89
C ALA A 309 33.71 9.33 -2.78
N THR A 310 34.13 10.32 -3.56
CA THR A 310 35.39 10.26 -4.34
C THR A 310 36.52 10.08 -3.32
N PRO A 311 37.37 9.04 -3.41
CA PRO A 311 38.50 8.91 -2.53
C PRO A 311 39.43 10.10 -2.78
N GLN A 312 39.54 10.99 -1.80
CA GLN A 312 40.58 12.04 -1.82
C GLN A 312 41.93 11.35 -1.83
N GLY A 313 42.64 11.50 -2.96
CA GLY A 313 43.98 11.01 -3.13
C GLY A 313 44.90 11.56 -2.06
N ALA A 314 45.65 10.66 -1.47
CA ALA A 314 46.82 10.97 -0.67
C ALA A 314 47.80 11.82 -1.53
N VAL A 315 48.08 13.03 -1.07
CA VAL A 315 49.21 13.83 -1.55
C VAL A 315 50.29 13.72 -0.48
N ALA A 316 51.47 13.34 -0.92
CA ALA A 316 52.69 13.13 -0.20
C ALA A 316 53.17 14.34 0.61
#